data_6ef465eaf6f0bf1c0c9a41c151ac92f1
#
_entry.id   6ef465eaf6f0bf1c0c9a41c151ac92f1
#
_cell.length_a   1.000
_cell.length_b   1.000
_cell.length_c   1.000
_cell.angle_alpha   90.00
_cell.angle_beta   90.00
_cell.angle_gamma   90.00
#
_symmetry.space_group_name_H-M   'P 1'
#
loop_
_entity.id
_entity.type
_entity.pdbx_description
1 polymer ?
#
loop_
_entity_poly.entity_id
_entity_poly.type
_entity_poly.pdbx_seq_one_letter_code
_entity_poly.pdbx_strand_id
1 'polypeptide(L)'
;MPSIRRSTAAAAALVALLTGSVTACGPSDDKAAASGAADQKGQGGGGFQIPKDVPTSLDDLKKWKDGGWQNWDKWARKASDFANPVIKDHWKTDRLAKAKNSPEIGVKATGAGSEFDATDPEPQPVTAEQVARPYHQHMAPVGKIFFDSPKGPMVCSGTIVEDPAHPGKSNLVWTAGHCVHSGKQGGWMRNIVFVPSYNDSGAAMNQVSSAPSQQVTPYGRFWADWITTSGEWINMGSQHSGNGGSAYDFAVLHVKPENGGGKSLQETVGAAARVAFDTPSADRIASLDAFGYPAAPPFDGARMMNCPGRPGRLVMQEGTPAMNRIGCNMTGGTSGGGWFVNHGGKLTLVSNTSISSSNHTWLAGPHLGPEAERVFNDISRKFANR
;
A
#
# COMPACT_ATOMS: atom_id res chain seq x y z
N MET A 1 -58.45 27.72 -1.50
CA MET A 1 -59.22 27.96 -0.24
C MET A 1 -59.97 26.70 0.07
N PRO A 2 -60.13 26.22 1.31
CA PRO A 2 -59.59 26.62 2.62
C PRO A 2 -58.66 25.54 3.20
N SER A 3 -57.80 25.84 4.04
CA SER A 3 -57.60 26.28 5.43
C SER A 3 -57.32 25.11 6.41
N ILE A 4 -56.13 25.09 6.92
CA ILE A 4 -55.67 25.08 8.33
C ILE A 4 -56.29 24.06 9.29
N ARG A 5 -55.47 23.23 9.95
CA ARG A 5 -55.35 23.24 11.42
C ARG A 5 -54.03 22.56 11.91
N ARG A 6 -53.36 23.32 12.75
CA ARG A 6 -52.26 22.92 13.66
C ARG A 6 -52.81 22.16 14.85
N SER A 7 -52.03 21.23 15.41
CA SER A 7 -52.14 20.92 16.83
C SER A 7 -50.76 20.52 17.36
N THR A 8 -50.28 21.34 18.27
CA THR A 8 -49.19 21.17 19.21
C THR A 8 -49.61 20.33 20.40
N ALA A 9 -48.77 19.46 20.89
CA ALA A 9 -48.82 19.08 22.32
C ALA A 9 -47.41 18.70 22.78
N ALA A 10 -47.04 19.31 23.89
CA ALA A 10 -45.74 19.28 24.55
C ALA A 10 -45.78 18.38 25.80
N ALA A 11 -44.59 18.20 26.37
CA ALA A 11 -44.26 17.83 27.77
C ALA A 11 -44.27 16.31 28.06
N ALA A 12 -43.41 15.74 28.90
CA ALA A 12 -42.61 16.24 30.00
C ALA A 12 -41.44 15.30 30.34
N ALA A 13 -40.44 15.85 30.99
CA ALA A 13 -39.25 15.23 31.56
C ALA A 13 -39.54 14.34 32.78
N LEU A 14 -38.66 13.37 33.04
CA LEU A 14 -38.48 12.83 34.40
C LEU A 14 -36.99 12.45 34.59
N VAL A 15 -36.35 13.19 35.51
CA VAL A 15 -35.05 12.99 36.14
C VAL A 15 -35.20 11.99 37.28
N ALA A 16 -34.31 11.05 37.40
CA ALA A 16 -34.07 10.31 38.65
C ALA A 16 -32.58 10.15 38.91
N LEU A 17 -32.07 10.92 39.83
CA LEU A 17 -30.82 10.78 40.55
C LEU A 17 -30.94 9.67 41.59
N LEU A 18 -29.97 8.79 41.69
CA LEU A 18 -29.67 8.04 42.93
C LEU A 18 -28.16 7.99 43.16
N THR A 19 -27.76 8.73 44.18
CA THR A 19 -26.47 8.74 44.86
C THR A 19 -26.42 7.56 45.85
N GLY A 20 -25.24 6.95 45.99
CA GLY A 20 -24.96 5.97 47.04
C GLY A 20 -23.47 5.83 47.27
N SER A 21 -22.98 6.55 48.28
CA SER A 21 -21.63 6.46 48.87
C SER A 21 -21.61 5.43 49.98
N VAL A 22 -20.49 4.69 50.17
CA VAL A 22 -19.94 4.31 51.50
C VAL A 22 -18.46 3.90 51.33
N THR A 23 -17.55 4.62 51.85
CA THR A 23 -16.58 4.56 52.98
C THR A 23 -15.78 3.24 53.15
N ALA A 24 -14.53 3.33 52.95
CA ALA A 24 -13.30 3.31 53.76
C ALA A 24 -13.11 2.21 54.83
N CYS A 25 -11.95 1.54 54.75
CA CYS A 25 -10.94 1.37 55.80
C CYS A 25 -9.73 0.56 55.31
N GLY A 26 -8.53 1.07 55.44
CA GLY A 26 -7.24 0.33 55.33
C GLY A 26 -6.77 -0.10 56.75
N PRO A 27 -5.46 -0.35 57.05
CA PRO A 27 -4.32 -0.71 56.19
C PRO A 27 -3.59 -2.01 56.65
N SER A 28 -2.63 -2.52 55.90
CA SER A 28 -1.40 -3.17 56.44
C SER A 28 -0.42 -3.51 55.34
N ASP A 29 0.83 -3.24 55.62
CA ASP A 29 2.04 -3.54 54.86
C ASP A 29 2.26 -5.05 54.63
N ASP A 30 2.78 -5.38 53.43
CA ASP A 30 3.97 -6.22 53.32
C ASP A 30 4.50 -6.25 51.86
N LYS A 31 5.81 -6.24 51.77
CA LYS A 31 6.64 -6.26 50.58
C LYS A 31 6.57 -7.63 49.89
N ALA A 32 6.45 -7.67 48.56
CA ALA A 32 7.28 -8.53 47.70
C ALA A 32 6.98 -8.31 46.19
N ALA A 33 8.06 -8.19 45.43
CA ALA A 33 8.33 -8.59 44.04
C ALA A 33 7.39 -8.14 42.92
N ALA A 34 7.93 -7.27 42.09
CA ALA A 34 7.43 -6.86 40.79
C ALA A 34 7.36 -8.02 39.81
N SER A 35 6.17 -8.33 39.31
CA SER A 35 5.92 -8.95 38.02
C SER A 35 4.83 -8.15 37.34
N GLY A 36 5.21 -7.43 36.27
CA GLY A 36 4.32 -6.53 35.55
C GLY A 36 3.24 -7.28 34.81
N ALA A 37 2.03 -7.19 35.32
CA ALA A 37 0.83 -7.52 34.57
C ALA A 37 0.42 -6.29 33.76
N ALA A 38 0.36 -6.42 32.45
CA ALA A 38 -0.16 -5.41 31.56
C ALA A 38 -1.68 -5.33 31.70
N ASP A 39 -2.18 -4.21 32.15
CA ASP A 39 -3.62 -3.89 32.19
C ASP A 39 -4.19 -3.83 30.77
N GLN A 40 -5.11 -4.72 30.47
CA GLN A 40 -6.06 -4.57 29.37
C GLN A 40 -7.15 -3.61 29.78
N LYS A 41 -7.15 -2.41 29.28
CA LYS A 41 -8.34 -1.55 29.25
C LYS A 41 -8.39 -0.69 27.99
N GLY A 42 -9.48 -0.84 27.23
CA GLY A 42 -10.05 0.21 26.39
C GLY A 42 -9.76 0.11 24.90
N GLN A 43 -10.74 -0.30 24.15
CA GLN A 43 -10.90 0.01 22.72
C GLN A 43 -10.81 1.52 22.52
N GLY A 44 -9.90 1.95 21.63
CA GLY A 44 -9.77 3.35 21.21
C GLY A 44 -8.32 3.81 21.17
N GLY A 45 -7.68 3.78 19.99
CA GLY A 45 -6.48 4.58 19.72
C GLY A 45 -5.20 4.17 20.47
N GLY A 46 -4.87 2.90 20.52
CA GLY A 46 -3.58 2.44 21.05
C GLY A 46 -2.44 2.81 20.12
N GLY A 47 -1.66 3.84 20.47
CA GLY A 47 -0.43 4.17 19.76
C GLY A 47 0.49 2.96 19.72
N PHE A 48 0.81 2.51 18.52
CA PHE A 48 1.78 1.45 18.28
C PHE A 48 3.12 1.87 18.90
N GLN A 49 3.62 1.11 19.86
CA GLN A 49 4.96 1.30 20.42
C GLN A 49 5.94 0.44 19.64
N ILE A 50 6.93 1.07 19.01
CA ILE A 50 8.04 0.37 18.37
C ILE A 50 8.76 -0.42 19.46
N PRO A 51 8.91 -1.75 19.35
CA PRO A 51 9.69 -2.53 20.30
C PRO A 51 11.11 -1.99 20.44
N LYS A 52 11.67 -2.04 21.64
CA LYS A 52 13.00 -1.45 21.95
C LYS A 52 14.17 -2.10 21.19
N ASP A 53 13.97 -3.31 20.70
CA ASP A 53 14.94 -4.14 19.98
C ASP A 53 14.87 -4.03 18.45
N VAL A 54 14.03 -3.12 17.92
CA VAL A 54 13.95 -2.90 16.47
C VAL A 54 15.24 -2.24 15.98
N PRO A 55 15.89 -2.77 14.92
CA PRO A 55 17.09 -2.19 14.37
C PRO A 55 16.85 -0.78 13.87
N THR A 56 17.68 0.15 14.29
CA THR A 56 17.67 1.55 13.85
C THR A 56 18.98 1.96 13.15
N SER A 57 19.91 1.04 13.02
CA SER A 57 21.21 1.24 12.37
C SER A 57 21.60 0.05 11.48
N LEU A 58 22.59 0.25 10.60
CA LEU A 58 23.15 -0.82 9.78
C LEU A 58 23.81 -1.93 10.62
N ASP A 59 24.39 -1.59 11.74
CA ASP A 59 25.05 -2.57 12.64
C ASP A 59 24.00 -3.39 13.41
N ASP A 60 22.89 -2.79 13.80
CA ASP A 60 21.77 -3.52 14.40
C ASP A 60 21.16 -4.51 13.38
N LEU A 61 21.04 -4.12 12.11
CA LEU A 61 20.58 -5.01 11.05
C LEU A 61 21.47 -6.24 10.87
N LYS A 62 22.80 -6.09 11.04
CA LYS A 62 23.73 -7.24 10.98
C LYS A 62 23.45 -8.24 12.10
N LYS A 63 23.17 -7.76 13.30
CA LYS A 63 22.81 -8.59 14.47
C LYS A 63 21.45 -9.28 14.27
N TRP A 64 20.56 -8.68 13.51
CA TRP A 64 19.22 -9.20 13.25
C TRP A 64 19.15 -10.32 12.23
N LYS A 65 20.16 -10.48 11.37
CA LYS A 65 20.22 -11.56 10.36
C LYS A 65 20.14 -12.96 10.99
N ASP A 66 20.54 -13.12 12.23
CA ASP A 66 20.66 -14.42 12.92
C ASP A 66 19.41 -14.83 13.71
N GLY A 67 18.20 -14.41 13.31
CA GLY A 67 16.94 -14.90 13.87
C GLY A 67 16.00 -13.85 14.48
N GLY A 68 16.44 -12.62 14.68
CA GLY A 68 15.61 -11.52 15.21
C GLY A 68 14.38 -11.22 14.36
N TRP A 69 14.46 -11.42 13.03
CA TRP A 69 13.35 -11.26 12.12
C TRP A 69 12.16 -12.15 12.45
N GLN A 70 12.40 -13.44 12.80
CA GLN A 70 11.35 -14.42 13.08
C GLN A 70 10.54 -14.09 14.36
N ASN A 71 11.20 -13.54 15.39
CA ASN A 71 10.53 -13.18 16.64
C ASN A 71 9.62 -11.97 16.49
N TRP A 72 10.07 -10.98 15.74
CA TRP A 72 9.27 -9.81 15.43
C TRP A 72 8.03 -10.16 14.59
N ASP A 73 8.16 -11.01 13.56
CA ASP A 73 7.05 -11.40 12.69
C ASP A 73 5.91 -12.07 13.44
N LYS A 74 6.21 -12.84 14.51
CA LYS A 74 5.17 -13.46 15.34
C LYS A 74 4.28 -12.42 16.01
N TRP A 75 4.87 -11.31 16.44
CA TRP A 75 4.16 -10.28 17.19
C TRP A 75 3.40 -9.32 16.28
N ALA A 76 4.01 -8.84 15.20
CA ALA A 76 3.42 -7.85 14.31
C ALA A 76 2.55 -8.46 13.19
N ARG A 77 2.57 -9.78 13.00
CA ARG A 77 1.97 -10.45 11.83
C ARG A 77 0.50 -10.13 11.59
N LYS A 78 -0.29 -9.93 12.62
CA LYS A 78 -1.74 -9.70 12.52
C LYS A 78 -2.14 -8.23 12.70
N ALA A 79 -1.19 -7.35 12.94
CA ALA A 79 -1.50 -5.92 13.03
C ALA A 79 -1.84 -5.38 11.63
N SER A 80 -2.83 -4.51 11.52
CA SER A 80 -3.21 -3.87 10.25
C SER A 80 -2.28 -2.72 9.86
N ASP A 81 -1.41 -2.30 10.77
CA ASP A 81 -0.44 -1.23 10.56
C ASP A 81 0.92 -1.54 11.19
N PHE A 82 1.96 -0.87 10.73
CA PHE A 82 3.34 -1.17 11.09
C PHE A 82 4.23 0.07 10.99
N ALA A 83 5.06 0.28 12.02
CA ALA A 83 6.12 1.29 12.00
C ALA A 83 7.42 0.69 11.43
N ASN A 84 8.04 1.41 10.51
CA ASN A 84 9.29 1.00 9.86
C ASN A 84 10.39 2.02 10.18
N PRO A 85 11.38 1.68 11.02
CA PRO A 85 12.46 2.60 11.37
C PRO A 85 13.29 3.00 10.16
N VAL A 86 13.70 4.28 10.11
CA VAL A 86 14.60 4.79 9.07
C VAL A 86 16.03 4.35 9.35
N ILE A 87 16.64 3.68 8.39
CA ILE A 87 18.06 3.30 8.44
C ILE A 87 18.80 4.03 7.32
N LYS A 88 19.52 5.09 7.68
CA LYS A 88 20.26 5.90 6.70
C LYS A 88 21.27 5.06 5.93
N ASP A 89 21.47 5.39 4.67
CA ASP A 89 22.42 4.75 3.75
C ASP A 89 22.21 3.24 3.51
N HIS A 90 21.09 2.69 3.94
CA HIS A 90 20.75 1.29 3.66
C HIS A 90 20.50 1.04 2.18
N TRP A 91 19.80 1.97 1.53
CA TRP A 91 19.46 1.90 0.11
C TRP A 91 20.38 2.79 -0.76
N LYS A 92 21.67 2.45 -0.85
CA LYS A 92 22.58 3.06 -1.81
C LYS A 92 22.28 2.59 -3.23
N THR A 93 22.76 3.34 -4.24
CA THR A 93 22.46 3.07 -5.66
C THR A 93 22.82 1.65 -6.10
N ASP A 94 23.94 1.11 -5.62
CA ASP A 94 24.37 -0.27 -5.90
C ASP A 94 23.42 -1.33 -5.31
N ARG A 95 22.84 -1.05 -4.14
CA ARG A 95 21.81 -1.93 -3.53
C ARG A 95 20.49 -1.83 -4.26
N LEU A 96 20.07 -0.63 -4.65
CA LEU A 96 18.87 -0.41 -5.48
C LEU A 96 18.97 -1.21 -6.80
N ALA A 97 20.13 -1.17 -7.47
CA ALA A 97 20.36 -1.89 -8.72
C ALA A 97 20.37 -3.42 -8.56
N LYS A 98 20.67 -3.94 -7.37
CA LYS A 98 20.72 -5.38 -7.07
C LYS A 98 19.42 -5.96 -6.52
N ALA A 99 18.43 -5.14 -6.22
CA ALA A 99 17.15 -5.60 -5.70
C ALA A 99 16.37 -6.37 -6.79
N LYS A 100 15.85 -7.53 -6.42
CA LYS A 100 15.17 -8.46 -7.33
C LYS A 100 13.67 -8.15 -7.42
N ASN A 101 13.02 -8.64 -8.46
CA ASN A 101 11.57 -8.63 -8.52
C ASN A 101 10.96 -9.36 -7.32
N SER A 102 9.88 -8.81 -6.75
CA SER A 102 9.04 -9.52 -5.78
C SER A 102 8.49 -10.81 -6.42
N PRO A 103 8.17 -11.85 -5.63
CA PRO A 103 7.48 -13.00 -6.17
C PRO A 103 6.21 -12.53 -6.89
N GLU A 104 6.07 -12.95 -8.13
CA GLU A 104 4.88 -12.68 -8.91
C GLU A 104 3.76 -13.60 -8.43
N ILE A 105 2.59 -13.02 -8.16
CA ILE A 105 1.40 -13.79 -7.83
C ILE A 105 0.75 -14.23 -9.14
N GLY A 106 1.28 -15.30 -9.73
CA GLY A 106 0.78 -15.88 -10.97
C GLY A 106 -0.52 -16.65 -10.76
N VAL A 107 -1.48 -16.44 -11.67
CA VAL A 107 -2.71 -17.22 -11.77
C VAL A 107 -2.68 -18.00 -13.06
N LYS A 108 -2.96 -19.31 -13.03
CA LYS A 108 -3.15 -20.08 -14.25
C LYS A 108 -4.33 -19.49 -15.01
N ALA A 109 -4.16 -19.30 -16.32
CA ALA A 109 -5.24 -18.88 -17.19
C ALA A 109 -6.43 -19.84 -16.97
N THR A 110 -7.53 -19.30 -16.46
CA THR A 110 -8.78 -20.05 -16.38
C THR A 110 -9.42 -19.95 -17.77
N GLY A 111 -9.59 -21.07 -18.46
CA GLY A 111 -10.27 -21.13 -19.76
C GLY A 111 -11.64 -20.43 -19.70
N ALA A 112 -12.14 -20.03 -20.86
CA ALA A 112 -13.46 -19.40 -20.98
C ALA A 112 -14.53 -20.23 -20.27
N GLY A 113 -15.08 -19.68 -19.19
CA GLY A 113 -16.03 -20.37 -18.32
C GLY A 113 -15.47 -20.51 -16.90
N SER A 114 -15.20 -19.37 -16.22
CA SER A 114 -14.95 -19.41 -14.78
C SER A 114 -16.25 -19.79 -14.06
N GLU A 115 -16.12 -20.54 -12.98
CA GLU A 115 -17.23 -20.96 -12.10
C GLU A 115 -18.04 -19.78 -11.50
N PHE A 116 -17.64 -18.53 -11.81
CA PHE A 116 -18.21 -17.32 -11.23
C PHE A 116 -18.84 -16.44 -12.32
N ASP A 117 -20.12 -16.26 -12.29
CA ASP A 117 -20.93 -15.47 -13.25
C ASP A 117 -20.47 -14.01 -13.48
N ALA A 118 -19.58 -13.47 -12.61
CA ALA A 118 -19.10 -12.10 -12.65
C ALA A 118 -17.68 -11.96 -13.26
N THR A 119 -17.11 -13.00 -13.84
CA THR A 119 -15.81 -12.92 -14.53
C THR A 119 -16.02 -12.76 -16.04
N ASP A 120 -15.45 -11.70 -16.59
CA ASP A 120 -15.49 -11.46 -18.04
C ASP A 120 -14.47 -12.35 -18.78
N PRO A 121 -14.57 -12.55 -20.10
CA PRO A 121 -13.55 -13.24 -20.90
C PRO A 121 -12.15 -12.63 -20.71
N GLU A 122 -11.10 -13.42 -20.92
CA GLU A 122 -9.73 -12.90 -20.85
C GLU A 122 -9.52 -11.79 -21.88
N PRO A 123 -8.89 -10.66 -21.46
CA PRO A 123 -8.59 -9.59 -22.38
C PRO A 123 -7.51 -10.01 -23.38
N GLN A 124 -7.52 -9.39 -24.56
CA GLN A 124 -6.43 -9.56 -25.51
C GLN A 124 -5.11 -9.05 -24.90
N PRO A 125 -3.99 -9.78 -25.07
CA PRO A 125 -2.69 -9.34 -24.59
C PRO A 125 -2.28 -7.99 -25.18
N VAL A 126 -1.76 -7.11 -24.33
CA VAL A 126 -1.21 -5.80 -24.72
C VAL A 126 0.27 -5.78 -24.37
N THR A 127 1.10 -5.38 -25.34
CA THR A 127 2.53 -5.17 -25.09
C THR A 127 2.73 -3.86 -24.33
N ALA A 128 3.43 -3.92 -23.21
CA ALA A 128 3.75 -2.73 -22.43
C ALA A 128 4.66 -1.79 -23.20
N GLU A 129 4.37 -0.50 -23.13
CA GLU A 129 5.15 0.56 -23.75
C GLU A 129 6.00 1.28 -22.70
N GLN A 130 7.17 1.75 -23.10
CA GLN A 130 7.99 2.56 -22.23
C GLN A 130 7.39 3.96 -22.10
N VAL A 131 7.21 4.42 -20.85
CA VAL A 131 6.78 5.80 -20.57
C VAL A 131 7.80 6.79 -21.13
N ALA A 132 7.31 7.90 -21.71
CA ALA A 132 8.16 8.96 -22.21
C ALA A 132 9.08 9.52 -21.12
N ARG A 133 10.28 9.92 -21.52
CA ARG A 133 11.34 10.40 -20.62
C ARG A 133 11.57 11.91 -20.79
N PRO A 134 11.98 12.60 -19.73
CA PRO A 134 12.21 12.15 -18.36
C PRO A 134 10.88 11.88 -17.63
N TYR A 135 10.84 10.87 -16.73
CA TYR A 135 9.60 10.43 -16.08
C TYR A 135 8.95 11.51 -15.22
N HIS A 136 9.75 12.38 -14.60
CA HIS A 136 9.24 13.49 -13.79
C HIS A 136 8.37 14.47 -14.58
N GLN A 137 8.46 14.52 -15.91
CA GLN A 137 7.62 15.38 -16.76
C GLN A 137 6.36 14.67 -17.27
N HIS A 138 6.37 13.33 -17.32
CA HIS A 138 5.31 12.56 -17.97
C HIS A 138 4.44 11.77 -16.98
N MET A 139 5.04 11.23 -15.89
CA MET A 139 4.34 10.45 -14.86
C MET A 139 5.02 10.60 -13.50
N ALA A 140 5.23 11.82 -13.05
CA ALA A 140 5.92 12.15 -11.80
C ALA A 140 5.38 11.43 -10.54
N PRO A 141 4.06 11.19 -10.36
CA PRO A 141 3.57 10.51 -9.17
C PRO A 141 3.98 9.05 -9.05
N VAL A 142 4.33 8.38 -10.16
CA VAL A 142 4.71 6.96 -10.15
C VAL A 142 6.19 6.82 -9.80
N GLY A 143 6.48 5.85 -8.95
CA GLY A 143 7.82 5.54 -8.52
C GLY A 143 8.03 4.06 -8.22
N LYS A 144 9.24 3.73 -7.82
CA LYS A 144 9.64 2.38 -7.49
C LYS A 144 9.77 2.22 -5.98
N ILE A 145 9.29 1.10 -5.46
CA ILE A 145 9.42 0.73 -4.05
C ILE A 145 10.50 -0.33 -3.93
N PHE A 146 11.37 -0.18 -2.95
CA PHE A 146 12.40 -1.14 -2.57
C PHE A 146 12.15 -1.55 -1.13
N PHE A 147 12.34 -2.82 -0.82
CA PHE A 147 12.14 -3.36 0.52
C PHE A 147 12.97 -4.61 0.78
N ASP A 148 13.18 -4.90 2.04
CA ASP A 148 13.77 -6.17 2.47
C ASP A 148 12.68 -7.18 2.80
N SER A 149 12.75 -8.34 2.16
CA SER A 149 11.99 -9.53 2.49
C SER A 149 12.87 -10.57 3.20
N PRO A 150 12.32 -11.62 3.79
CA PRO A 150 13.10 -12.75 4.30
C PRO A 150 14.02 -13.41 3.24
N LYS A 151 13.73 -13.21 1.94
CA LYS A 151 14.52 -13.72 0.81
C LYS A 151 15.53 -12.71 0.26
N GLY A 152 15.65 -11.53 0.89
CA GLY A 152 16.55 -10.45 0.50
C GLY A 152 15.85 -9.23 -0.11
N PRO A 153 16.62 -8.30 -0.72
CA PRO A 153 16.11 -7.08 -1.32
C PRO A 153 15.20 -7.36 -2.50
N MET A 154 14.01 -6.72 -2.51
CA MET A 154 12.99 -6.85 -3.55
C MET A 154 12.44 -5.51 -3.98
N VAL A 155 11.69 -5.50 -5.09
CA VAL A 155 11.07 -4.32 -5.67
C VAL A 155 9.58 -4.49 -5.92
N CYS A 156 8.89 -3.38 -5.84
CA CYS A 156 7.52 -3.13 -6.26
C CYS A 156 7.43 -1.76 -6.93
N SER A 157 6.24 -1.35 -7.28
CA SER A 157 5.91 -0.01 -7.77
C SER A 157 4.96 0.68 -6.80
N GLY A 158 4.85 2.01 -6.88
CA GLY A 158 3.93 2.77 -6.04
C GLY A 158 3.57 4.12 -6.66
N THR A 159 2.60 4.79 -6.07
CA THR A 159 2.04 6.05 -6.56
C THR A 159 1.86 7.05 -5.43
N ILE A 160 2.36 8.28 -5.62
CA ILE A 160 2.06 9.40 -4.71
C ILE A 160 0.57 9.74 -4.85
N VAL A 161 -0.15 9.76 -3.73
CA VAL A 161 -1.57 10.10 -3.71
C VAL A 161 -1.84 11.36 -2.90
N GLU A 162 -2.86 12.13 -3.29
CA GLU A 162 -3.33 13.30 -2.54
C GLU A 162 -3.75 12.88 -1.13
N ASP A 163 -3.43 13.69 -0.12
CA ASP A 163 -3.89 13.49 1.25
C ASP A 163 -4.93 14.55 1.61
N PRO A 164 -6.19 14.18 1.87
CA PRO A 164 -7.23 15.13 2.27
C PRO A 164 -6.91 15.90 3.56
N ALA A 165 -6.13 15.29 4.48
CA ALA A 165 -5.69 15.96 5.70
C ALA A 165 -4.59 17.00 5.47
N HIS A 166 -3.83 16.87 4.38
CA HIS A 166 -2.72 17.77 4.01
C HIS A 166 -2.79 18.14 2.53
N PRO A 167 -3.77 18.94 2.08
CA PRO A 167 -3.94 19.32 0.68
C PRO A 167 -2.68 19.95 0.10
N GLY A 168 -2.15 19.39 -1.00
CA GLY A 168 -0.92 19.85 -1.64
C GLY A 168 0.38 19.49 -0.95
N LYS A 169 0.33 18.82 0.22
CA LYS A 169 1.48 18.46 1.06
C LYS A 169 1.48 16.98 1.47
N SER A 170 0.96 16.10 0.63
CA SER A 170 0.87 14.69 0.93
C SER A 170 2.24 14.04 1.12
N ASN A 171 2.29 13.12 2.09
CA ASN A 171 3.35 12.15 2.31
C ASN A 171 2.84 10.71 2.12
N LEU A 172 1.75 10.51 1.36
CA LEU A 172 1.14 9.20 1.19
C LEU A 172 1.54 8.58 -0.16
N VAL A 173 1.87 7.28 -0.11
CA VAL A 173 2.17 6.46 -1.29
C VAL A 173 1.25 5.24 -1.27
N TRP A 174 0.53 5.03 -2.38
CA TRP A 174 -0.29 3.84 -2.63
C TRP A 174 0.54 2.73 -3.25
N THR A 175 0.32 1.48 -2.82
CA THR A 175 0.96 0.27 -3.38
C THR A 175 0.09 -0.97 -3.13
N ALA A 176 0.59 -2.16 -3.46
CA ALA A 176 -0.09 -3.43 -3.16
C ALA A 176 0.20 -3.91 -1.72
N GLY A 177 -0.75 -4.62 -1.14
CA GLY A 177 -0.61 -5.23 0.19
C GLY A 177 0.55 -6.22 0.26
N HIS A 178 0.75 -7.03 -0.80
CA HIS A 178 1.86 -7.99 -0.84
C HIS A 178 3.25 -7.36 -0.93
N CYS A 179 3.36 -6.08 -1.29
CA CYS A 179 4.61 -5.32 -1.26
C CYS A 179 5.04 -4.94 0.16
N VAL A 180 4.13 -5.00 1.11
CA VAL A 180 4.36 -4.61 2.51
C VAL A 180 4.13 -5.72 3.51
N HIS A 181 3.29 -6.71 3.19
CA HIS A 181 2.94 -7.83 4.07
C HIS A 181 2.72 -9.12 3.27
N SER A 182 3.28 -10.23 3.73
CA SER A 182 3.25 -11.53 3.02
C SER A 182 1.89 -12.25 3.08
N GLY A 183 0.82 -11.62 3.57
CA GLY A 183 -0.50 -12.21 3.70
C GLY A 183 -0.60 -13.21 4.85
N LYS A 184 -1.52 -14.18 4.73
CA LYS A 184 -1.93 -15.10 5.81
C LYS A 184 -0.79 -15.88 6.48
N GLN A 185 0.22 -16.26 5.71
CA GLN A 185 1.33 -17.12 6.20
C GLN A 185 2.60 -16.34 6.51
N GLY A 186 2.63 -15.03 6.30
CA GLY A 186 3.83 -14.21 6.47
C GLY A 186 3.64 -13.05 7.43
N GLY A 187 4.55 -12.11 7.38
CA GLY A 187 4.61 -10.89 8.18
C GLY A 187 4.96 -9.67 7.33
N TRP A 188 5.30 -8.59 8.02
CA TRP A 188 5.63 -7.31 7.41
C TRP A 188 7.00 -7.30 6.72
N MET A 189 7.06 -6.67 5.55
CA MET A 189 8.33 -6.33 4.90
C MET A 189 9.05 -5.21 5.66
N ARG A 190 10.35 -5.06 5.41
CA ARG A 190 11.21 -4.15 6.16
C ARG A 190 11.93 -3.17 5.26
N ASN A 191 12.42 -2.09 5.89
CA ASN A 191 13.30 -1.13 5.23
C ASN A 191 12.71 -0.63 3.92
N ILE A 192 11.40 -0.36 3.93
CA ILE A 192 10.66 0.05 2.74
C ILE A 192 11.00 1.49 2.41
N VAL A 193 11.41 1.72 1.16
CA VAL A 193 11.69 3.04 0.62
C VAL A 193 11.00 3.23 -0.72
N PHE A 194 10.45 4.40 -0.94
CA PHE A 194 9.88 4.84 -2.21
C PHE A 194 10.82 5.80 -2.92
N VAL A 195 11.02 5.60 -4.20
CA VAL A 195 11.83 6.46 -5.07
C VAL A 195 10.94 6.97 -6.21
N PRO A 196 10.42 8.21 -6.11
CA PRO A 196 9.61 8.79 -7.17
C PRO A 196 10.42 8.98 -8.44
N SER A 197 9.80 8.77 -9.61
CA SER A 197 10.44 8.85 -10.94
C SER A 197 11.79 8.10 -11.01
N TYR A 198 11.88 6.92 -10.36
CA TYR A 198 13.12 6.13 -10.33
C TYR A 198 13.73 5.98 -11.72
N ASN A 199 15.05 6.20 -11.81
CA ASN A 199 15.81 6.12 -13.06
C ASN A 199 15.22 7.01 -14.16
N ASP A 200 15.02 8.27 -13.86
CA ASP A 200 14.28 9.28 -14.61
C ASP A 200 14.68 9.39 -16.11
N SER A 201 15.94 9.17 -16.40
CA SER A 201 16.45 9.12 -17.79
C SER A 201 16.21 7.78 -18.50
N GLY A 202 15.71 6.74 -17.78
CA GLY A 202 15.45 5.40 -18.33
C GLY A 202 16.70 4.67 -18.80
N ALA A 203 17.83 4.83 -18.10
CA ALA A 203 19.05 4.06 -18.36
C ALA A 203 18.78 2.54 -18.20
N ALA A 204 19.50 1.71 -18.93
CA ALA A 204 19.41 0.25 -18.76
C ALA A 204 19.95 -0.17 -17.37
N MET A 205 19.47 -1.30 -16.80
CA MET A 205 19.82 -1.72 -15.45
C MET A 205 21.33 -1.85 -15.22
N ASN A 206 22.07 -2.33 -16.19
CA ASN A 206 23.54 -2.45 -16.13
C ASN A 206 24.25 -1.09 -16.03
N GLN A 207 23.59 0.00 -16.36
CA GLN A 207 24.12 1.37 -16.29
C GLN A 207 23.68 2.10 -15.01
N VAL A 208 22.59 1.66 -14.37
CA VAL A 208 22.02 2.32 -13.20
C VAL A 208 23.01 2.44 -12.04
N SER A 209 23.82 1.41 -11.78
CA SER A 209 24.79 1.43 -10.67
C SER A 209 25.91 2.46 -10.85
N SER A 210 26.23 2.84 -12.08
CA SER A 210 27.24 3.84 -12.43
C SER A 210 26.65 5.20 -12.80
N ALA A 211 25.32 5.31 -12.93
CA ALA A 211 24.66 6.56 -13.25
C ALA A 211 24.73 7.56 -12.08
N PRO A 212 24.75 8.87 -12.36
CA PRO A 212 24.65 9.89 -11.31
C PRO A 212 23.41 9.70 -10.44
N SER A 213 23.55 9.83 -9.11
CA SER A 213 22.43 9.66 -8.18
C SER A 213 21.21 10.51 -8.55
N GLN A 214 21.41 11.71 -9.06
CA GLN A 214 20.32 12.60 -9.50
C GLN A 214 19.50 12.06 -10.67
N GLN A 215 20.10 11.20 -11.51
CA GLN A 215 19.36 10.53 -12.59
C GLN A 215 18.60 9.31 -12.08
N VAL A 216 19.14 8.60 -11.09
CA VAL A 216 18.54 7.39 -10.54
C VAL A 216 17.47 7.71 -9.49
N THR A 217 17.71 8.71 -8.65
CA THR A 217 16.83 9.17 -7.56
C THR A 217 16.65 10.68 -7.64
N PRO A 218 15.94 11.21 -8.65
CA PRO A 218 15.88 12.65 -8.94
C PRO A 218 15.36 13.48 -7.79
N TYR A 219 14.45 12.92 -7.02
CA TYR A 219 13.83 13.53 -5.84
C TYR A 219 14.37 12.97 -4.51
N GLY A 220 15.39 12.12 -4.55
CA GLY A 220 15.89 11.39 -3.39
C GLY A 220 15.08 10.14 -3.05
N ARG A 221 15.23 9.69 -1.81
CA ARG A 221 14.57 8.50 -1.26
C ARG A 221 13.65 8.88 -0.12
N PHE A 222 12.45 8.31 -0.11
CA PHE A 222 11.44 8.53 0.92
C PHE A 222 11.17 7.23 1.67
N TRP A 223 11.49 7.20 2.96
CA TRP A 223 11.28 6.06 3.83
C TRP A 223 9.84 5.96 4.30
N ALA A 224 9.26 4.78 4.16
CA ALA A 224 7.97 4.49 4.76
C ALA A 224 8.15 4.35 6.28
N ASP A 225 7.83 5.39 7.04
CA ASP A 225 7.89 5.34 8.51
C ASP A 225 6.63 4.74 9.13
N TRP A 226 5.52 4.69 8.38
CA TRP A 226 4.29 4.01 8.75
C TRP A 226 3.65 3.33 7.54
N ILE A 227 3.02 2.16 7.76
CA ILE A 227 2.47 1.32 6.70
C ILE A 227 1.14 0.76 7.17
N THR A 228 0.14 0.78 6.30
CA THR A 228 -1.20 0.22 6.55
C THR A 228 -1.64 -0.62 5.36
N THR A 229 -2.28 -1.78 5.62
CA THR A 229 -2.90 -2.62 4.60
C THR A 229 -4.23 -3.18 5.09
N SER A 230 -5.00 -3.83 4.23
CA SER A 230 -6.29 -4.40 4.60
C SER A 230 -6.17 -5.59 5.53
N GLY A 231 -7.12 -5.74 6.45
CA GLY A 231 -7.23 -6.92 7.29
C GLY A 231 -7.51 -8.20 6.49
N GLU A 232 -8.24 -8.06 5.39
CA GLU A 232 -8.57 -9.14 4.45
C GLU A 232 -7.31 -9.66 3.76
N TRP A 233 -6.41 -8.78 3.29
CA TRP A 233 -5.12 -9.19 2.75
C TRP A 233 -4.31 -9.97 3.80
N ILE A 234 -4.20 -9.46 5.02
CA ILE A 234 -3.46 -10.11 6.12
C ILE A 234 -4.02 -11.51 6.41
N ASN A 235 -5.35 -11.66 6.42
CA ASN A 235 -6.02 -12.90 6.84
C ASN A 235 -6.21 -13.92 5.70
N MET A 236 -6.30 -13.48 4.45
CA MET A 236 -6.62 -14.33 3.30
C MET A 236 -5.56 -14.29 2.21
N GLY A 237 -4.80 -13.20 2.10
CA GLY A 237 -3.84 -12.98 1.02
C GLY A 237 -2.73 -14.03 0.96
N SER A 238 -2.16 -14.21 -0.23
CA SER A 238 -1.03 -15.11 -0.49
C SER A 238 -0.05 -14.50 -1.48
N GLN A 239 1.25 -14.56 -1.19
CA GLN A 239 2.30 -14.18 -2.13
C GLN A 239 2.62 -15.25 -3.18
N HIS A 240 2.00 -16.43 -3.10
CA HIS A 240 2.35 -17.57 -3.96
C HIS A 240 1.27 -17.91 -4.97
N SER A 241 0.04 -17.50 -4.74
CA SER A 241 -1.10 -17.79 -5.61
C SER A 241 -2.19 -16.74 -5.45
N GLY A 242 -2.83 -16.35 -6.56
CA GLY A 242 -4.05 -15.55 -6.51
C GLY A 242 -5.17 -16.27 -5.78
N ASN A 243 -5.89 -15.56 -4.93
CA ASN A 243 -7.04 -16.06 -4.17
C ASN A 243 -8.00 -14.90 -3.84
N GLY A 244 -9.03 -15.13 -3.03
CA GLY A 244 -9.99 -14.11 -2.60
C GLY A 244 -9.36 -12.88 -1.92
N GLY A 245 -8.21 -13.04 -1.27
CA GLY A 245 -7.45 -11.94 -0.67
C GLY A 245 -6.87 -10.96 -1.69
N SER A 246 -6.68 -11.39 -2.96
CA SER A 246 -6.16 -10.52 -4.02
C SER A 246 -7.07 -9.33 -4.33
N ALA A 247 -8.37 -9.44 -4.06
CA ALA A 247 -9.32 -8.35 -4.18
C ALA A 247 -9.12 -7.23 -3.14
N TYR A 248 -8.30 -7.49 -2.13
CA TYR A 248 -7.97 -6.58 -1.02
C TYR A 248 -6.47 -6.29 -0.93
N ASP A 249 -5.73 -6.57 -2.01
CA ASP A 249 -4.28 -6.44 -2.08
C ASP A 249 -3.87 -5.00 -2.39
N PHE A 250 -4.05 -4.11 -1.42
CA PHE A 250 -3.65 -2.71 -1.44
C PHE A 250 -3.07 -2.28 -0.10
N ALA A 251 -2.21 -1.29 -0.13
CA ALA A 251 -1.59 -0.69 1.04
C ALA A 251 -1.31 0.79 0.83
N VAL A 252 -1.20 1.52 1.94
CA VAL A 252 -0.80 2.93 1.95
C VAL A 252 0.39 3.10 2.90
N LEU A 253 1.40 3.82 2.43
CA LEU A 253 2.59 4.19 3.18
C LEU A 253 2.50 5.66 3.56
N HIS A 254 2.83 6.03 4.79
CA HIS A 254 3.29 7.38 5.10
C HIS A 254 4.81 7.39 4.99
N VAL A 255 5.36 8.38 4.29
CA VAL A 255 6.79 8.44 4.02
C VAL A 255 7.40 9.77 4.46
N LYS A 256 8.72 9.75 4.68
CA LYS A 256 9.53 10.94 4.96
C LYS A 256 10.85 10.88 4.20
N PRO A 257 11.46 12.03 3.83
CA PRO A 257 12.74 12.04 3.15
C PRO A 257 13.84 11.44 4.05
N GLU A 258 14.71 10.60 3.46
CA GLU A 258 15.79 9.91 4.17
C GLU A 258 16.75 10.87 4.87
N ASN A 259 17.05 12.00 4.24
CA ASN A 259 18.00 12.99 4.75
C ASN A 259 17.37 14.11 5.56
N GLY A 260 16.09 13.96 5.93
CA GLY A 260 15.32 15.04 6.51
C GLY A 260 14.98 16.11 5.45
N GLY A 261 14.19 17.09 5.83
CA GLY A 261 13.76 18.18 4.95
C GLY A 261 12.42 18.73 5.39
N GLY A 262 12.14 20.00 5.07
CA GLY A 262 10.89 20.66 5.45
C GLY A 262 9.76 20.48 4.44
N LYS A 263 10.02 19.88 3.25
CA LYS A 263 9.03 19.66 2.21
C LYS A 263 8.46 18.26 2.27
N SER A 264 7.15 18.14 2.08
CA SER A 264 6.47 16.85 1.89
C SER A 264 6.90 16.19 0.58
N LEU A 265 6.52 14.93 0.41
CA LEU A 265 6.73 14.20 -0.85
C LEU A 265 6.05 14.91 -2.03
N GLN A 266 4.79 15.31 -1.86
CA GLN A 266 4.04 16.01 -2.92
C GLN A 266 4.66 17.36 -3.26
N GLU A 267 5.09 18.17 -2.28
CA GLU A 267 5.78 19.44 -2.52
C GLU A 267 7.13 19.25 -3.21
N THR A 268 7.82 18.14 -2.93
CA THR A 268 9.12 17.86 -3.55
C THR A 268 8.99 17.44 -5.00
N VAL A 269 7.98 16.61 -5.31
CA VAL A 269 7.76 16.07 -6.65
C VAL A 269 6.89 16.99 -7.52
N GLY A 270 6.02 17.79 -6.89
CA GLY A 270 5.09 18.69 -7.56
C GLY A 270 3.84 17.98 -8.11
N ALA A 271 3.62 16.71 -7.79
CA ALA A 271 2.51 15.93 -8.33
C ALA A 271 2.04 14.84 -7.36
N ALA A 272 0.74 14.55 -7.38
CA ALA A 272 0.09 13.42 -6.72
C ALA A 272 -1.17 13.05 -7.50
N ALA A 273 -1.59 11.79 -7.43
CA ALA A 273 -2.83 11.32 -8.03
C ALA A 273 -3.97 11.40 -7.00
N ARG A 274 -5.17 11.76 -7.44
CA ARG A 274 -6.37 11.56 -6.65
C ARG A 274 -6.66 10.05 -6.52
N VAL A 275 -7.23 9.60 -5.40
CA VAL A 275 -7.75 8.23 -5.27
C VAL A 275 -9.28 8.28 -5.38
N ALA A 276 -9.86 7.36 -6.14
CA ALA A 276 -11.31 7.18 -6.23
C ALA A 276 -11.71 5.83 -5.66
N PHE A 277 -12.68 5.85 -4.73
CA PHE A 277 -13.22 4.66 -4.06
C PHE A 277 -14.63 4.31 -4.51
N ASP A 278 -15.21 5.13 -5.38
CA ASP A 278 -16.58 5.05 -5.89
C ASP A 278 -16.63 4.85 -7.42
N THR A 279 -15.55 4.27 -7.97
CA THR A 279 -15.50 4.01 -9.42
C THR A 279 -16.57 3.01 -9.85
N PRO A 280 -17.11 3.14 -11.08
CA PRO A 280 -18.00 2.12 -11.61
C PRO A 280 -17.29 0.77 -11.76
N SER A 281 -18.06 -0.30 -11.88
CA SER A 281 -17.51 -1.63 -12.17
C SER A 281 -16.65 -1.62 -13.45
N ALA A 282 -15.68 -2.53 -13.53
CA ALA A 282 -14.67 -2.59 -14.58
C ALA A 282 -15.24 -2.48 -16.01
N ASP A 283 -16.35 -3.17 -16.29
CA ASP A 283 -17.02 -3.19 -17.58
C ASP A 283 -17.58 -1.83 -18.03
N ARG A 284 -17.74 -0.89 -17.11
CA ARG A 284 -18.20 0.49 -17.35
C ARG A 284 -17.08 1.51 -17.48
N ILE A 285 -15.83 1.14 -17.21
CA ILE A 285 -14.66 1.98 -17.43
C ILE A 285 -14.25 1.84 -18.90
N ALA A 286 -14.27 2.95 -19.64
CA ALA A 286 -13.98 2.93 -21.08
C ALA A 286 -12.51 2.60 -21.37
N SER A 287 -11.59 3.17 -20.60
CA SER A 287 -10.13 2.94 -20.69
C SER A 287 -9.46 3.35 -19.37
N LEU A 288 -8.37 2.68 -19.06
CA LEU A 288 -7.42 3.04 -18.00
C LEU A 288 -5.99 2.73 -18.46
N ASP A 289 -5.02 3.30 -17.76
CA ASP A 289 -3.60 3.04 -17.99
C ASP A 289 -2.97 2.48 -16.71
N ALA A 290 -2.34 1.29 -16.81
CA ALA A 290 -1.57 0.68 -15.73
C ALA A 290 -0.09 1.01 -15.87
N PHE A 291 0.55 1.49 -14.79
CA PHE A 291 1.96 1.88 -14.77
C PHE A 291 2.75 1.04 -13.77
N GLY A 292 4.05 0.86 -14.03
CA GLY A 292 4.95 0.23 -13.09
C GLY A 292 6.36 -0.02 -13.64
N TYR A 293 7.18 -0.71 -12.83
CA TYR A 293 8.57 -1.05 -13.13
C TYR A 293 8.73 -2.58 -13.19
N PRO A 294 8.34 -3.23 -14.30
CA PRO A 294 8.48 -4.67 -14.44
C PRO A 294 9.96 -5.08 -14.39
N ALA A 295 10.30 -6.09 -13.58
CA ALA A 295 11.68 -6.45 -13.25
C ALA A 295 12.01 -7.93 -13.50
N ALA A 296 11.10 -8.71 -14.08
CA ALA A 296 11.37 -10.05 -14.57
C ALA A 296 11.42 -10.05 -16.11
N PRO A 297 12.17 -10.96 -16.73
CA PRO A 297 12.29 -11.03 -18.19
C PRO A 297 10.93 -10.98 -18.91
N PRO A 298 10.84 -10.25 -20.03
CA PRO A 298 11.93 -9.60 -20.81
C PRO A 298 12.35 -8.22 -20.28
N PHE A 299 11.79 -7.74 -19.17
CA PHE A 299 12.11 -6.47 -18.55
C PHE A 299 13.26 -6.59 -17.56
N ASP A 300 13.92 -5.48 -17.28
CA ASP A 300 15.10 -5.41 -16.40
C ASP A 300 14.86 -4.65 -15.08
N GLY A 301 13.65 -4.12 -14.88
CA GLY A 301 13.29 -3.33 -13.69
C GLY A 301 13.79 -1.89 -13.69
N ALA A 302 14.51 -1.47 -14.72
CA ALA A 302 15.07 -0.12 -14.77
C ALA A 302 14.08 0.93 -15.29
N ARG A 303 13.13 0.53 -16.12
CA ARG A 303 12.28 1.44 -16.87
C ARG A 303 10.84 1.41 -16.41
N MET A 304 10.23 2.60 -16.39
CA MET A 304 8.78 2.72 -16.18
C MET A 304 8.07 2.34 -17.48
N MET A 305 7.11 1.43 -17.35
CA MET A 305 6.29 0.92 -18.45
C MET A 305 4.82 1.20 -18.19
N ASN A 306 4.01 1.22 -19.24
CA ASN A 306 2.56 1.31 -19.13
C ASN A 306 1.85 0.36 -20.10
N CYS A 307 0.62 -0.03 -19.75
CA CYS A 307 -0.32 -0.72 -20.60
C CYS A 307 -1.65 0.03 -20.55
N PRO A 308 -2.09 0.63 -21.67
CA PRO A 308 -3.45 1.11 -21.81
C PRO A 308 -4.41 -0.06 -22.03
N GLY A 309 -5.62 0.02 -21.49
CA GLY A 309 -6.60 -1.02 -21.73
C GLY A 309 -8.00 -0.71 -21.22
N ARG A 310 -9.00 -1.39 -21.81
CA ARG A 310 -10.33 -1.44 -21.25
C ARG A 310 -10.39 -2.57 -20.23
N PRO A 311 -10.73 -2.28 -18.96
CA PRO A 311 -10.80 -3.35 -17.97
C PRO A 311 -12.02 -4.23 -18.13
N GLY A 312 -11.87 -5.51 -17.78
CA GLY A 312 -12.93 -6.45 -17.51
C GLY A 312 -12.92 -6.86 -16.05
N ARG A 313 -13.93 -7.61 -15.62
CA ARG A 313 -14.07 -8.12 -14.25
C ARG A 313 -13.35 -9.46 -14.09
N LEU A 314 -12.76 -9.66 -12.91
CA LEU A 314 -12.19 -10.94 -12.48
C LEU A 314 -12.60 -11.22 -11.04
N VAL A 315 -13.33 -12.28 -10.79
CA VAL A 315 -13.65 -12.78 -9.45
C VAL A 315 -12.74 -13.96 -9.12
N MET A 316 -11.99 -13.86 -8.03
CA MET A 316 -11.04 -14.89 -7.59
C MET A 316 -11.67 -15.90 -6.63
N GLN A 317 -12.75 -15.51 -5.96
CA GLN A 317 -13.48 -16.34 -5.01
C GLN A 317 -14.89 -15.79 -4.84
N GLU A 318 -15.87 -16.65 -4.72
CA GLU A 318 -17.26 -16.29 -4.42
C GLU A 318 -17.33 -15.44 -3.15
N GLY A 319 -18.16 -14.39 -3.18
CA GLY A 319 -18.31 -13.45 -2.06
C GLY A 319 -17.19 -12.42 -1.90
N THR A 320 -16.20 -12.40 -2.81
CA THR A 320 -15.19 -11.32 -2.85
C THR A 320 -15.48 -10.31 -3.96
N PRO A 321 -15.05 -9.05 -3.82
CA PRO A 321 -15.22 -8.04 -4.87
C PRO A 321 -14.58 -8.47 -6.18
N ALA A 322 -15.23 -8.14 -7.30
CA ALA A 322 -14.63 -8.30 -8.62
C ALA A 322 -13.44 -7.33 -8.78
N MET A 323 -12.32 -7.87 -9.22
CA MET A 323 -11.10 -7.11 -9.54
C MET A 323 -11.20 -6.53 -10.96
N ASN A 324 -10.46 -5.46 -11.21
CA ASN A 324 -10.20 -4.98 -12.56
C ASN A 324 -9.15 -5.85 -13.24
N ARG A 325 -9.35 -6.25 -14.52
CA ARG A 325 -8.38 -7.04 -15.30
C ARG A 325 -8.18 -6.44 -16.67
N ILE A 326 -6.94 -6.23 -17.09
CA ILE A 326 -6.56 -5.70 -18.42
C ILE A 326 -5.54 -6.61 -19.09
N GLY A 327 -5.51 -6.59 -20.43
CA GLY A 327 -4.40 -7.16 -21.20
C GLY A 327 -3.12 -6.35 -20.94
N CYS A 328 -2.05 -7.04 -20.55
CA CYS A 328 -0.75 -6.41 -20.28
C CYS A 328 0.32 -7.49 -20.04
N ASN A 329 1.48 -7.33 -20.65
CA ASN A 329 2.60 -8.27 -20.50
C ASN A 329 3.65 -7.84 -19.48
N MET A 330 3.38 -6.82 -18.64
CA MET A 330 4.29 -6.46 -17.56
C MET A 330 4.41 -7.60 -16.53
N THR A 331 5.60 -7.76 -15.99
CA THR A 331 6.00 -8.86 -15.11
C THR A 331 6.18 -8.43 -13.66
N GLY A 332 6.65 -9.34 -12.78
CA GLY A 332 6.96 -9.04 -11.38
C GLY A 332 7.82 -7.78 -11.22
N GLY A 333 7.53 -6.99 -10.17
CA GLY A 333 8.05 -5.64 -9.97
C GLY A 333 7.04 -4.53 -10.31
N THR A 334 6.07 -4.80 -11.21
CA THR A 334 4.94 -3.89 -11.49
C THR A 334 3.95 -3.82 -10.32
N SER A 335 3.96 -4.81 -9.45
CA SER A 335 3.14 -4.92 -8.23
C SER A 335 3.02 -3.59 -7.49
N GLY A 336 1.80 -3.18 -7.15
CA GLY A 336 1.50 -1.91 -6.49
C GLY A 336 1.54 -0.68 -7.41
N GLY A 337 1.97 -0.84 -8.67
CA GLY A 337 1.90 0.22 -9.67
C GLY A 337 0.45 0.64 -9.92
N GLY A 338 0.22 1.95 -9.97
CA GLY A 338 -1.12 2.52 -10.07
C GLY A 338 -1.77 2.32 -11.42
N TRP A 339 -3.08 2.17 -11.40
CA TRP A 339 -3.95 2.17 -12.58
C TRP A 339 -4.79 3.42 -12.57
N PHE A 340 -4.78 4.16 -13.66
CA PHE A 340 -5.34 5.50 -13.69
C PHE A 340 -6.39 5.67 -14.76
N VAL A 341 -7.37 6.52 -14.44
CA VAL A 341 -8.26 7.16 -15.39
C VAL A 341 -8.02 8.66 -15.37
N ASN A 342 -8.29 9.34 -16.49
CA ASN A 342 -8.36 10.79 -16.51
C ASN A 342 -9.80 11.21 -16.19
N HIS A 343 -10.03 11.77 -15.02
CA HIS A 343 -11.34 12.26 -14.61
C HIS A 343 -11.32 13.78 -14.45
N GLY A 344 -11.98 14.48 -15.36
CA GLY A 344 -12.04 15.95 -15.33
C GLY A 344 -10.66 16.63 -15.44
N GLY A 345 -9.73 16.05 -16.22
CA GLY A 345 -8.36 16.55 -16.36
C GLY A 345 -7.41 16.20 -15.22
N LYS A 346 -7.87 15.42 -14.22
CA LYS A 346 -7.07 14.97 -13.09
C LYS A 346 -6.71 13.50 -13.20
N LEU A 347 -5.43 13.18 -12.94
CA LEU A 347 -4.95 11.82 -12.84
C LEU A 347 -5.60 11.17 -11.60
N THR A 348 -6.40 10.13 -11.81
CA THR A 348 -7.17 9.48 -10.75
C THR A 348 -6.82 8.00 -10.67
N LEU A 349 -6.30 7.58 -9.51
CA LEU A 349 -6.00 6.18 -9.18
C LEU A 349 -7.30 5.42 -8.92
N VAL A 350 -7.51 4.31 -9.62
CA VAL A 350 -8.73 3.47 -9.52
C VAL A 350 -8.41 2.01 -9.17
N SER A 351 -7.13 1.63 -9.24
CA SER A 351 -6.63 0.29 -8.91
C SER A 351 -5.11 0.30 -8.78
N ASN A 352 -4.54 -0.83 -8.41
CA ASN A 352 -3.09 -1.11 -8.47
C ASN A 352 -2.86 -2.54 -8.94
N THR A 353 -1.70 -2.82 -9.55
CA THR A 353 -1.34 -4.18 -9.94
C THR A 353 -1.20 -5.08 -8.70
N SER A 354 -1.93 -6.19 -8.68
CA SER A 354 -1.89 -7.23 -7.64
C SER A 354 -1.36 -8.56 -8.19
N ILE A 355 -2.02 -9.12 -9.20
CA ILE A 355 -1.74 -10.44 -9.77
C ILE A 355 -1.61 -10.38 -11.29
N SER A 356 -1.03 -11.42 -11.87
CA SER A 356 -0.88 -11.58 -13.31
C SER A 356 -1.29 -12.98 -13.75
N SER A 357 -1.49 -13.18 -15.06
CA SER A 357 -1.52 -14.52 -15.63
C SER A 357 -0.13 -15.14 -15.63
N SER A 358 -0.05 -16.46 -15.46
CA SER A 358 1.24 -17.18 -15.46
C SER A 358 1.98 -17.10 -16.81
N ASN A 359 1.27 -16.77 -17.90
CA ASN A 359 1.83 -16.56 -19.23
C ASN A 359 2.00 -15.08 -19.60
N HIS A 360 1.84 -14.17 -18.63
CA HIS A 360 2.01 -12.72 -18.80
C HIS A 360 1.16 -12.12 -19.94
N THR A 361 -0.11 -12.51 -20.04
CA THR A 361 -1.05 -11.95 -21.02
C THR A 361 -1.95 -10.88 -20.44
N TRP A 362 -2.15 -10.88 -19.11
CA TRP A 362 -2.98 -9.92 -18.40
C TRP A 362 -2.49 -9.63 -16.99
N LEU A 363 -2.87 -8.48 -16.48
CA LEU A 363 -2.76 -8.08 -15.07
C LEU A 363 -4.14 -7.92 -14.46
N ALA A 364 -4.26 -8.12 -13.14
CA ALA A 364 -5.45 -7.76 -12.40
C ALA A 364 -5.09 -7.04 -11.10
N GLY A 365 -6.00 -6.16 -10.68
CA GLY A 365 -5.87 -5.35 -9.48
C GLY A 365 -7.21 -5.13 -8.77
N PRO A 366 -7.21 -4.84 -7.46
CA PRO A 366 -8.41 -4.65 -6.68
C PRO A 366 -9.26 -3.50 -7.23
N HIS A 367 -10.57 -3.64 -7.17
CA HIS A 367 -11.50 -2.53 -7.27
C HIS A 367 -11.48 -1.80 -5.92
N LEU A 368 -11.15 -0.48 -5.94
CA LEU A 368 -11.01 0.29 -4.72
C LEU A 368 -12.39 0.69 -4.19
N GLY A 369 -12.88 -0.04 -3.20
CA GLY A 369 -14.16 0.18 -2.54
C GLY A 369 -13.99 0.64 -1.09
N PRO A 370 -15.05 0.48 -0.25
CA PRO A 370 -15.09 0.99 1.13
C PRO A 370 -13.92 0.54 2.02
N GLU A 371 -13.42 -0.69 1.83
CA GLU A 371 -12.28 -1.19 2.61
C GLU A 371 -10.98 -0.46 2.24
N ALA A 372 -10.76 -0.19 0.94
CA ALA A 372 -9.63 0.60 0.47
C ALA A 372 -9.71 2.04 0.99
N GLU A 373 -10.92 2.64 0.97
CA GLU A 373 -11.17 3.96 1.54
C GLU A 373 -10.90 3.98 3.05
N ARG A 374 -11.30 2.96 3.80
CA ARG A 374 -11.03 2.85 5.23
C ARG A 374 -9.52 2.82 5.50
N VAL A 375 -8.75 1.96 4.81
CA VAL A 375 -7.29 1.87 4.95
C VAL A 375 -6.62 3.22 4.67
N PHE A 376 -7.05 3.90 3.61
CA PHE A 376 -6.54 5.22 3.25
C PHE A 376 -6.87 6.28 4.30
N ASN A 377 -8.11 6.36 4.74
CA ASN A 377 -8.56 7.34 5.72
C ASN A 377 -7.93 7.11 7.10
N ASP A 378 -7.64 5.86 7.48
CA ASP A 378 -7.00 5.54 8.76
C ASP A 378 -5.58 6.12 8.83
N ILE A 379 -4.77 5.97 7.77
CA ILE A 379 -3.41 6.54 7.75
C ILE A 379 -3.44 8.07 7.60
N SER A 380 -4.31 8.63 6.76
CA SER A 380 -4.49 10.08 6.63
C SER A 380 -4.84 10.73 7.98
N ARG A 381 -5.83 10.21 8.70
CA ARG A 381 -6.22 10.70 10.03
C ARG A 381 -5.12 10.55 11.07
N LYS A 382 -4.35 9.47 11.02
CA LYS A 382 -3.24 9.23 11.95
C LYS A 382 -2.19 10.34 11.91
N PHE A 383 -1.98 10.92 10.75
CA PHE A 383 -0.97 11.96 10.54
C PHE A 383 -1.54 13.37 10.43
N ALA A 384 -2.85 13.56 10.51
CA ALA A 384 -3.55 14.84 10.30
C ALA A 384 -3.04 16.01 11.18
N ASN A 385 -2.41 15.74 12.32
CA ASN A 385 -1.90 16.76 13.24
C ASN A 385 -0.36 16.76 13.34
N ARG A 386 0.35 16.29 12.33
CA ARG A 386 1.82 16.19 12.36
C ARG A 386 2.49 16.97 11.25
#